data_6030ad1c159732c23eb30a5e30f23942
#
_entry.id   6030ad1c159732c23eb30a5e30f23942
#
_cell.length_a   1.000
_cell.length_b   1.000
_cell.length_c   1.000
_cell.angle_alpha   90.00
_cell.angle_beta   90.00
_cell.angle_gamma   90.00
#
_symmetry.space_group_name_H-M   'P 1'
#
loop_
_entity.id
_entity.type
_entity.pdbx_description
1 polymer ?
#
loop_
_entity_poly.entity_id
_entity_poly.type
_entity_poly.pdbx_seq_one_letter_code
_entity_poly.pdbx_strand_id
1 'polypeptide(L)'
;MAYLSIGETAEVLPEGYYKFGLQPQLVVSDGGGFNMGAYIDANLQNGIDGRLEIGGGETEFWTAGTVKWVPIPDVDRQPAVGFRGGLSFARDGGSDATHLLLAPIISKKADTRYGEMVPFIALPLSVPVINTKKSSATGVQLAVGAEWFQNKDVNYGIELDLNLSKSFSAVSAFISFPFDGAVGYKK
;
A
#
# COMPACT_ATOMS: atom_id res chain seq x y z
N MET A 1 9.02 -0.08 14.81
CA MET A 1 7.66 0.27 14.34
C MET A 1 7.36 -0.54 13.10
N ALA A 2 6.12 -0.93 12.85
CA ALA A 2 5.78 -1.59 11.60
C ALA A 2 5.51 -0.52 10.55
N TYR A 3 6.14 -0.62 9.40
CA TYR A 3 5.79 0.18 8.25
C TYR A 3 4.45 -0.32 7.69
N LEU A 4 3.52 0.59 7.52
CA LEU A 4 2.19 0.29 7.01
C LEU A 4 1.70 1.48 6.19
N SER A 5 2.03 1.52 4.91
CA SER A 5 1.29 2.33 3.96
C SER A 5 0.59 1.37 3.00
N ILE A 6 -0.63 1.66 2.64
CA ILE A 6 -1.38 0.86 1.68
C ILE A 6 -0.95 1.22 0.26
N GLY A 7 -0.89 2.52 -0.06
CA GLY A 7 -0.46 3.05 -1.36
C GLY A 7 -1.20 2.44 -2.54
N GLU A 8 -2.49 2.06 -2.34
CA GLU A 8 -3.31 1.46 -3.38
C GLU A 8 -4.79 1.45 -3.05
N THR A 9 -5.59 1.25 -4.06
CA THR A 9 -7.04 1.05 -4.00
C THR A 9 -7.42 -0.43 -4.01
N ALA A 10 -8.71 -0.74 -3.89
CA ALA A 10 -9.25 -2.08 -4.12
C ALA A 10 -9.43 -2.41 -5.63
N GLU A 11 -8.82 -1.63 -6.53
CA GLU A 11 -8.79 -1.96 -7.94
C GLU A 11 -7.77 -3.08 -8.22
N VAL A 12 -8.08 -3.96 -9.17
CA VAL A 12 -7.24 -5.10 -9.57
C VAL A 12 -6.56 -4.77 -10.88
N LEU A 13 -5.30 -5.17 -11.02
CA LEU A 13 -4.58 -5.05 -12.29
C LEU A 13 -5.21 -5.98 -13.34
N PRO A 14 -5.28 -5.57 -14.61
CA PRO A 14 -5.65 -6.46 -15.70
C PRO A 14 -4.70 -7.66 -15.79
N GLU A 15 -5.18 -8.77 -16.34
CA GLU A 15 -4.36 -9.96 -16.57
C GLU A 15 -3.13 -9.64 -17.43
N GLY A 16 -1.95 -10.12 -17.01
CA GLY A 16 -0.68 -9.85 -17.66
C GLY A 16 -0.08 -8.46 -17.38
N TYR A 17 -0.75 -7.63 -16.58
CA TYR A 17 -0.23 -6.31 -16.23
C TYR A 17 0.59 -6.35 -14.94
N TYR A 18 1.59 -5.48 -14.93
CA TYR A 18 2.43 -5.16 -13.79
C TYR A 18 2.35 -3.66 -13.49
N LYS A 19 2.68 -3.27 -12.28
CA LYS A 19 2.76 -1.87 -11.87
C LYS A 19 3.99 -1.67 -11.00
N PHE A 20 4.94 -0.85 -11.43
CA PHE A 20 6.05 -0.38 -10.61
C PHE A 20 5.66 0.94 -9.96
N GLY A 21 6.03 1.15 -8.70
CA GLY A 21 5.73 2.40 -8.02
C GLY A 21 6.81 2.84 -7.05
N LEU A 22 6.79 4.14 -6.77
CA LEU A 22 7.60 4.81 -5.75
C LEU A 22 6.68 5.47 -4.74
N GLN A 23 7.05 5.42 -3.47
CA GLN A 23 6.23 5.90 -2.36
C GLN A 23 7.07 6.64 -1.32
N PRO A 24 7.26 7.96 -1.47
CA PRO A 24 7.74 8.81 -0.41
C PRO A 24 6.72 8.92 0.72
N GLN A 25 7.18 8.82 1.96
CA GLN A 25 6.37 8.91 3.17
C GLN A 25 7.01 9.87 4.17
N LEU A 26 6.22 10.78 4.70
CA LEU A 26 6.58 11.67 5.80
C LEU A 26 5.86 11.20 7.07
N VAL A 27 6.61 10.68 8.02
CA VAL A 27 6.12 10.33 9.36
C VAL A 27 5.91 11.63 10.13
N VAL A 28 4.70 11.86 10.65
CA VAL A 28 4.33 13.11 11.34
C VAL A 28 4.13 12.94 12.85
N SER A 29 4.30 11.73 13.35
CA SER A 29 4.23 11.40 14.79
C SER A 29 5.57 10.87 15.31
N ASP A 30 5.75 10.87 16.63
CA ASP A 30 6.87 10.24 17.35
C ASP A 30 8.28 10.62 16.86
N GLY A 31 8.53 11.90 16.68
CA GLY A 31 9.84 12.44 16.29
C GLY A 31 9.95 12.76 14.81
N GLY A 32 8.96 12.37 14.02
CA GLY A 32 8.96 12.62 12.59
C GLY A 32 9.93 11.70 11.84
N GLY A 33 10.07 11.91 10.53
CA GLY A 33 11.02 11.21 9.68
C GLY A 33 10.55 11.10 8.25
N PHE A 34 11.48 10.75 7.36
CA PHE A 34 11.21 10.53 5.95
C PHE A 34 11.60 9.11 5.56
N ASN A 35 10.70 8.44 4.87
CA ASN A 35 10.90 7.13 4.29
C ASN A 35 10.71 7.20 2.77
N MET A 36 11.41 6.34 2.04
CA MET A 36 11.20 6.11 0.61
C MET A 36 11.00 4.62 0.36
N GLY A 37 9.87 4.28 -0.23
CA GLY A 37 9.55 2.93 -0.68
C GLY A 37 9.53 2.81 -2.20
N ALA A 38 9.79 1.60 -2.67
CA ALA A 38 9.55 1.18 -4.04
C ALA A 38 8.79 -0.14 -4.01
N TYR A 39 7.88 -0.35 -4.96
CA TYR A 39 7.10 -1.57 -5.03
C TYR A 39 6.86 -2.03 -6.47
N ILE A 40 6.61 -3.31 -6.62
CA ILE A 40 6.11 -3.90 -7.84
C ILE A 40 4.85 -4.70 -7.54
N ASP A 41 3.79 -4.41 -8.29
CA ASP A 41 2.54 -5.18 -8.27
C ASP A 41 2.47 -6.05 -9.52
N ALA A 42 1.88 -7.23 -9.38
CA ALA A 42 1.60 -8.14 -10.48
C ALA A 42 0.20 -8.72 -10.33
N ASN A 43 -0.56 -8.79 -11.42
CA ASN A 43 -1.77 -9.61 -11.41
C ASN A 43 -1.37 -11.08 -11.33
N LEU A 44 -1.88 -11.81 -10.35
CA LEU A 44 -1.64 -13.24 -10.15
C LEU A 44 -2.76 -14.08 -10.75
N GLN A 45 -3.99 -13.64 -10.60
CA GLN A 45 -5.18 -14.21 -11.21
C GLN A 45 -6.36 -13.25 -11.06
N ASN A 46 -7.49 -13.57 -11.66
CA ASN A 46 -8.69 -12.73 -11.62
C ASN A 46 -9.08 -12.39 -10.16
N GLY A 47 -9.12 -11.11 -9.86
CA GLY A 47 -9.44 -10.59 -8.51
C GLY A 47 -8.28 -10.66 -7.51
N ILE A 48 -7.06 -11.05 -7.92
CA ILE A 48 -5.92 -11.21 -7.01
C ILE A 48 -4.65 -10.60 -7.60
N ASP A 49 -4.06 -9.65 -6.85
CA ASP A 49 -2.76 -9.06 -7.14
C ASP A 49 -1.74 -9.39 -6.04
N GLY A 50 -0.48 -9.57 -6.44
CA GLY A 50 0.66 -9.67 -5.52
C GLY A 50 1.48 -8.39 -5.53
N ARG A 51 2.05 -7.99 -4.38
CA ARG A 51 3.00 -6.89 -4.24
C ARG A 51 4.26 -7.36 -3.54
N LEU A 52 5.39 -6.93 -4.07
CA LEU A 52 6.67 -6.90 -3.37
C LEU A 52 7.08 -5.46 -3.16
N GLU A 53 7.58 -5.17 -1.97
CA GLU A 53 7.92 -3.82 -1.54
C GLU A 53 9.25 -3.81 -0.81
N ILE A 54 10.02 -2.74 -0.99
CA ILE A 54 11.29 -2.49 -0.31
C ILE A 54 11.42 -1.00 -0.05
N GLY A 55 12.03 -0.62 1.07
CA GLY A 55 12.28 0.77 1.37
C GLY A 55 13.23 0.98 2.54
N GLY A 56 13.45 2.26 2.84
CA GLY A 56 14.32 2.71 3.92
C GLY A 56 14.17 4.20 4.17
N GLY A 57 14.89 4.71 5.15
CA GLY A 57 14.88 6.10 5.58
C GLY A 57 14.96 6.23 7.08
N GLU A 58 13.99 6.87 7.73
CA GLU A 58 13.91 6.89 9.20
C GLU A 58 13.78 5.47 9.77
N THR A 59 12.99 4.60 9.12
CA THR A 59 13.13 3.15 9.27
C THR A 59 14.31 2.71 8.42
N GLU A 60 15.39 2.22 9.04
CA GLU A 60 16.63 1.88 8.33
C GLU A 60 16.40 1.03 7.07
N PHE A 61 15.56 0.01 7.21
CA PHE A 61 15.21 -0.88 6.10
C PHE A 61 13.89 -1.61 6.38
N TRP A 62 13.07 -1.77 5.34
CA TRP A 62 11.95 -2.71 5.36
C TRP A 62 11.77 -3.40 4.02
N THR A 63 11.14 -4.56 4.06
CA THR A 63 10.64 -5.25 2.88
C THR A 63 9.32 -5.94 3.22
N ALA A 64 8.44 -6.07 2.24
CA ALA A 64 7.16 -6.75 2.41
C ALA A 64 6.79 -7.55 1.17
N GLY A 65 6.10 -8.68 1.40
CA GLY A 65 5.42 -9.46 0.39
C GLY A 65 3.95 -9.61 0.77
N THR A 66 3.04 -9.13 -0.07
CA THR A 66 1.61 -9.12 0.22
C THR A 66 0.79 -9.57 -0.98
N VAL A 67 -0.41 -10.07 -0.70
CA VAL A 67 -1.42 -10.43 -1.71
C VAL A 67 -2.69 -9.63 -1.41
N LYS A 68 -3.26 -9.03 -2.43
CA LYS A 68 -4.56 -8.36 -2.39
C LYS A 68 -5.59 -9.26 -3.08
N TRP A 69 -6.70 -9.51 -2.41
CA TRP A 69 -7.86 -10.20 -2.94
C TRP A 69 -9.08 -9.28 -2.92
N VAL A 70 -9.76 -9.15 -4.05
CA VAL A 70 -10.92 -8.28 -4.22
C VAL A 70 -12.15 -9.13 -4.55
N PRO A 71 -12.86 -9.65 -3.53
CA PRO A 71 -14.07 -10.44 -3.72
C PRO A 71 -15.26 -9.64 -4.28
N ILE A 72 -15.27 -8.34 -4.06
CA ILE A 72 -16.33 -7.45 -4.48
C ILE A 72 -15.72 -6.34 -5.34
N PRO A 73 -15.82 -6.42 -6.69
CA PRO A 73 -15.33 -5.38 -7.57
C PRO A 73 -16.23 -4.14 -7.55
N ASP A 74 -15.69 -3.01 -8.02
CA ASP A 74 -16.47 -1.79 -8.24
C ASP A 74 -17.40 -1.98 -9.46
N VAL A 75 -18.71 -2.00 -9.19
CA VAL A 75 -19.74 -2.13 -10.23
C VAL A 75 -20.88 -1.15 -9.93
N ASP A 76 -21.19 -0.30 -10.88
CA ASP A 76 -22.25 0.70 -10.77
C ASP A 76 -22.14 1.57 -9.51
N ARG A 77 -23.07 1.37 -8.55
CA ARG A 77 -23.11 2.10 -7.28
C ARG A 77 -22.39 1.38 -6.14
N GLN A 78 -22.01 0.13 -6.35
CA GLN A 78 -21.34 -0.68 -5.33
C GLN A 78 -19.84 -0.34 -5.28
N PRO A 79 -19.26 0.00 -4.12
CA PRO A 79 -17.82 0.16 -4.00
C PRO A 79 -17.10 -1.19 -4.11
N ALA A 80 -15.84 -1.15 -4.52
CA ALA A 80 -14.96 -2.29 -4.41
C ALA A 80 -14.60 -2.55 -2.94
N VAL A 81 -14.55 -3.82 -2.56
CA VAL A 81 -14.06 -4.27 -1.27
C VAL A 81 -12.96 -5.29 -1.49
N GLY A 82 -11.80 -5.02 -0.93
CA GLY A 82 -10.62 -5.87 -1.02
C GLY A 82 -9.99 -6.11 0.34
N PHE A 83 -9.13 -7.09 0.38
CA PHE A 83 -8.33 -7.46 1.55
C PHE A 83 -6.88 -7.66 1.11
N ARG A 84 -5.97 -6.95 1.75
CA ARG A 84 -4.53 -7.18 1.60
C ARG A 84 -4.02 -7.96 2.79
N GLY A 85 -3.17 -8.96 2.56
CA GLY A 85 -2.52 -9.72 3.61
C GLY A 85 -1.12 -10.17 3.20
N GLY A 86 -0.21 -10.34 4.16
CA GLY A 86 1.14 -10.80 3.87
C GLY A 86 2.08 -10.63 5.04
N LEU A 87 3.37 -10.63 4.75
CA LEU A 87 4.44 -10.50 5.74
C LEU A 87 5.31 -9.29 5.41
N SER A 88 5.75 -8.60 6.45
CA SER A 88 6.80 -7.59 6.35
C SER A 88 7.92 -7.89 7.32
N PHE A 89 9.12 -7.51 6.93
CA PHE A 89 10.32 -7.46 7.76
C PHE A 89 10.79 -6.03 7.83
N ALA A 90 11.14 -5.55 9.01
CA ALA A 90 11.72 -4.24 9.21
C ALA A 90 12.91 -4.31 10.17
N ARG A 91 13.93 -3.51 9.89
CA ARG A 91 15.08 -3.24 10.76
C ARG A 91 15.08 -1.77 11.14
N ASP A 92 15.24 -1.50 12.42
CA ASP A 92 15.25 -0.14 12.94
C ASP A 92 15.99 -0.08 14.28
N GLY A 93 17.02 0.76 14.38
CA GLY A 93 17.82 0.97 15.60
C GLY A 93 18.44 -0.32 16.13
N GLY A 94 18.94 -1.21 15.24
CA GLY A 94 19.52 -2.51 15.60
C GLY A 94 18.50 -3.53 16.11
N SER A 95 17.22 -3.34 15.85
CA SER A 95 16.14 -4.26 16.19
C SER A 95 15.46 -4.77 14.93
N ASP A 96 15.29 -6.07 14.83
CA ASP A 96 14.62 -6.74 13.73
C ASP A 96 13.19 -7.13 14.16
N ALA A 97 12.22 -6.92 13.29
CA ALA A 97 10.85 -7.30 13.52
C ALA A 97 10.19 -7.85 12.24
N THR A 98 9.45 -8.94 12.39
CA THR A 98 8.60 -9.50 11.33
C THR A 98 7.15 -9.37 11.75
N HIS A 99 6.31 -8.85 10.85
CA HIS A 99 4.90 -8.63 11.11
C HIS A 99 4.04 -9.35 10.08
N LEU A 100 2.92 -9.89 10.55
CA LEU A 100 1.80 -10.24 9.70
C LEU A 100 1.01 -8.96 9.41
N LEU A 101 0.80 -8.66 8.15
CA LEU A 101 0.03 -7.52 7.66
C LEU A 101 -1.36 -7.99 7.23
N LEU A 102 -2.39 -7.26 7.64
CA LEU A 102 -3.78 -7.46 7.21
C LEU A 102 -4.41 -6.07 7.01
N ALA A 103 -5.09 -5.85 5.90
CA ALA A 103 -5.76 -4.58 5.64
C ALA A 103 -7.03 -4.80 4.79
N PRO A 104 -8.24 -4.65 5.35
CA PRO A 104 -9.41 -4.42 4.55
C PRO A 104 -9.33 -3.05 3.86
N ILE A 105 -9.75 -2.99 2.60
CA ILE A 105 -9.71 -1.81 1.74
C ILE A 105 -11.07 -1.65 1.08
N ILE A 106 -11.60 -0.44 1.09
CA ILE A 106 -12.81 -0.07 0.37
C ILE A 106 -12.45 1.09 -0.55
N SER A 107 -12.83 1.03 -1.81
CA SER A 107 -12.61 2.11 -2.77
C SER A 107 -13.79 2.26 -3.73
N LYS A 108 -13.89 3.44 -4.35
CA LYS A 108 -14.94 3.72 -5.32
C LYS A 108 -14.41 4.61 -6.44
N LYS A 109 -14.59 4.18 -7.68
CA LYS A 109 -14.28 5.00 -8.85
C LYS A 109 -15.20 6.20 -8.93
N ALA A 110 -14.62 7.33 -9.24
CA ALA A 110 -15.33 8.59 -9.46
C ALA A 110 -14.76 9.28 -10.70
N ASP A 111 -15.58 9.44 -11.72
CA ASP A 111 -15.20 10.20 -12.90
C ASP A 111 -15.17 11.68 -12.56
N THR A 112 -14.04 12.32 -12.82
CA THR A 112 -13.87 13.75 -12.65
C THR A 112 -13.47 14.41 -13.96
N ARG A 113 -13.62 15.74 -14.04
CA ARG A 113 -13.13 16.50 -15.21
C ARG A 113 -11.61 16.43 -15.41
N TYR A 114 -10.86 15.91 -14.44
CA TYR A 114 -9.40 15.76 -14.47
C TYR A 114 -8.94 14.31 -14.61
N GLY A 115 -9.85 13.39 -14.98
CA GLY A 115 -9.61 11.96 -15.08
C GLY A 115 -10.35 11.14 -14.03
N GLU A 116 -10.16 9.84 -14.06
CA GLU A 116 -10.73 8.92 -13.06
C GLU A 116 -9.96 9.07 -11.74
N MET A 117 -10.68 9.29 -10.67
CA MET A 117 -10.15 9.31 -9.30
C MET A 117 -10.78 8.19 -8.49
N VAL A 118 -9.97 7.49 -7.72
CA VAL A 118 -10.43 6.38 -6.88
C VAL A 118 -10.07 6.67 -5.43
N PRO A 119 -10.95 7.34 -4.66
CA PRO A 119 -10.80 7.48 -3.22
C PRO A 119 -10.89 6.10 -2.56
N PHE A 120 -10.12 5.93 -1.48
CA PHE A 120 -10.11 4.70 -0.70
C PHE A 120 -9.99 4.97 0.80
N ILE A 121 -10.44 3.99 1.56
CA ILE A 121 -10.26 3.89 3.00
C ILE A 121 -9.79 2.47 3.32
N ALA A 122 -8.83 2.33 4.23
CA ALA A 122 -8.34 1.04 4.67
C ALA A 122 -8.08 1.03 6.18
N LEU A 123 -8.03 -0.16 6.75
CA LEU A 123 -7.69 -0.37 8.16
C LEU A 123 -6.49 -1.33 8.28
N PRO A 124 -5.26 -0.83 8.09
CA PRO A 124 -4.05 -1.63 8.23
C PRO A 124 -3.85 -2.12 9.67
N LEU A 125 -3.64 -3.42 9.79
CA LEU A 125 -3.30 -4.12 11.02
C LEU A 125 -1.91 -4.74 10.88
N SER A 126 -1.05 -4.53 11.87
CA SER A 126 0.29 -5.11 11.93
C SER A 126 0.45 -5.92 13.20
N VAL A 127 0.50 -7.23 13.03
CA VAL A 127 0.64 -8.18 14.14
C VAL A 127 2.09 -8.68 14.19
N PRO A 128 2.86 -8.41 15.24
CA PRO A 128 4.23 -8.88 15.36
C PRO A 128 4.25 -10.42 15.50
N VAL A 129 5.04 -11.07 14.64
CA VAL A 129 5.23 -12.54 14.66
C VAL A 129 6.57 -12.87 15.29
N ILE A 130 7.64 -12.15 14.90
CA ILE A 130 9.00 -12.32 15.44
C ILE A 130 9.49 -10.91 15.78
N ASN A 131 10.04 -10.75 16.99
CA ASN A 131 10.62 -9.49 17.43
C ASN A 131 11.75 -9.74 18.40
N THR A 132 12.89 -9.11 18.18
CA THR A 132 14.05 -9.17 19.07
C THR A 132 13.85 -8.40 20.39
N LYS A 133 12.95 -7.43 20.42
CA LYS A 133 12.53 -6.74 21.65
C LYS A 133 11.21 -7.31 22.18
N LYS A 134 11.17 -7.71 23.43
CA LYS A 134 10.02 -8.35 24.11
C LYS A 134 8.72 -7.54 24.18
N SER A 135 8.66 -6.34 23.63
CA SER A 135 7.51 -5.44 23.68
C SER A 135 7.06 -5.05 22.28
N SER A 136 6.32 -5.92 21.61
CA SER A 136 5.61 -5.51 20.41
C SER A 136 4.12 -5.75 20.55
N ALA A 137 3.37 -4.69 20.38
CA ALA A 137 1.93 -4.70 20.37
C ALA A 137 1.43 -4.63 18.92
N THR A 138 0.25 -5.14 18.67
CA THR A 138 -0.45 -5.00 17.39
C THR A 138 -0.65 -3.53 17.07
N GLY A 139 -0.15 -3.11 15.92
CA GLY A 139 -0.36 -1.77 15.37
C GLY A 139 -1.66 -1.73 14.59
N VAL A 140 -2.41 -0.63 14.74
CA VAL A 140 -3.65 -0.36 14.00
C VAL A 140 -3.59 1.05 13.47
N GLN A 141 -3.88 1.22 12.17
CA GLN A 141 -3.98 2.52 11.50
C GLN A 141 -5.31 2.66 10.79
N LEU A 142 -5.69 3.88 10.51
CA LEU A 142 -6.71 4.23 9.53
C LEU A 142 -6.00 4.92 8.36
N ALA A 143 -6.04 4.34 7.19
CA ALA A 143 -5.53 4.93 5.97
C ALA A 143 -6.69 5.50 5.15
N VAL A 144 -6.54 6.74 4.68
CA VAL A 144 -7.49 7.42 3.80
C VAL A 144 -6.71 8.07 2.67
N GLY A 145 -7.09 7.78 1.44
CA GLY A 145 -6.34 8.29 0.30
C GLY A 145 -7.17 8.36 -0.97
N ALA A 146 -6.50 8.75 -2.04
CA ALA A 146 -7.04 8.72 -3.38
C ALA A 146 -5.92 8.45 -4.41
N GLU A 147 -6.24 7.67 -5.43
CA GLU A 147 -5.40 7.44 -6.59
C GLU A 147 -6.05 8.09 -7.81
N TRP A 148 -5.26 8.80 -8.62
CA TRP A 148 -5.67 9.41 -9.89
C TRP A 148 -5.10 8.62 -11.05
N PHE A 149 -5.97 8.15 -11.91
CA PHE A 149 -5.66 7.50 -13.17
C PHE A 149 -5.70 8.55 -14.29
N GLN A 150 -4.66 9.38 -14.36
CA GLN A 150 -4.62 10.49 -15.31
C GLN A 150 -4.49 10.01 -16.75
N ASN A 151 -3.68 8.99 -16.97
CA ASN A 151 -3.49 8.35 -18.26
C ASN A 151 -3.09 6.88 -18.07
N LYS A 152 -2.89 6.15 -19.18
CA LYS A 152 -2.55 4.72 -19.13
C LYS A 152 -1.14 4.41 -18.63
N ASP A 153 -0.29 5.42 -18.55
CA ASP A 153 1.14 5.23 -18.31
C ASP A 153 1.56 5.61 -16.88
N VAL A 154 0.79 6.48 -16.21
CA VAL A 154 1.15 7.01 -14.89
C VAL A 154 -0.09 7.22 -14.03
N ASN A 155 -0.04 6.74 -12.80
CA ASN A 155 -1.02 7.03 -11.75
C ASN A 155 -0.33 7.78 -10.61
N TYR A 156 -1.08 8.64 -9.95
CA TYR A 156 -0.62 9.42 -8.78
C TYR A 156 -1.57 9.17 -7.62
N GLY A 157 -1.04 9.19 -6.42
CA GLY A 157 -1.88 9.09 -5.24
C GLY A 157 -1.31 9.77 -4.02
N ILE A 158 -2.19 9.97 -3.07
CA ILE A 158 -1.88 10.49 -1.75
C ILE A 158 -2.63 9.67 -0.70
N GLU A 159 -1.99 9.47 0.43
CA GLU A 159 -2.55 8.73 1.56
C GLU A 159 -2.20 9.43 2.87
N LEU A 160 -3.16 9.44 3.77
CA LEU A 160 -3.02 9.88 5.15
C LEU A 160 -3.21 8.67 6.06
N ASP A 161 -2.16 8.34 6.81
CA ASP A 161 -2.18 7.27 7.79
C ASP A 161 -2.37 7.86 9.19
N LEU A 162 -3.45 7.50 9.85
CA LEU A 162 -3.76 7.94 11.20
C LEU A 162 -3.51 6.81 12.20
N ASN A 163 -2.68 7.06 13.19
CA ASN A 163 -2.43 6.11 14.27
C ASN A 163 -3.69 5.94 15.13
N LEU A 164 -4.26 4.74 15.13
CA LEU A 164 -5.33 4.37 16.06
C LEU A 164 -4.79 3.67 17.30
N SER A 165 -3.76 2.84 17.16
CA SER A 165 -3.14 2.13 18.27
C SER A 165 -1.74 1.62 17.90
N LYS A 166 -0.75 1.91 18.75
CA LYS A 166 0.60 1.32 18.68
C LYS A 166 1.29 1.40 17.30
N SER A 167 0.99 2.42 16.54
CA SER A 167 1.52 2.70 15.22
C SER A 167 1.98 4.16 15.12
N PHE A 168 2.15 4.69 13.93
CA PHE A 168 2.52 6.08 13.67
C PHE A 168 1.52 6.73 12.71
N SER A 169 1.49 8.05 12.67
CA SER A 169 0.76 8.82 11.66
C SER A 169 1.73 9.31 10.60
N ALA A 170 1.31 9.25 9.35
CA ALA A 170 2.13 9.64 8.21
C ALA A 170 1.29 10.27 7.09
N VAL A 171 1.99 10.97 6.21
CA VAL A 171 1.49 11.40 4.90
C VAL A 171 2.35 10.73 3.85
N SER A 172 1.74 9.98 2.96
CA SER A 172 2.41 9.31 1.85
C SER A 172 1.90 9.86 0.53
N ALA A 173 2.80 10.07 -0.42
CA ALA A 173 2.43 10.20 -1.83
C ALA A 173 2.90 8.94 -2.56
N PHE A 174 2.28 8.61 -3.66
CA PHE A 174 2.77 7.52 -4.51
C PHE A 174 2.58 7.84 -5.98
N ILE A 175 3.52 7.37 -6.76
CA ILE A 175 3.49 7.42 -8.23
C ILE A 175 3.71 6.02 -8.75
N SER A 176 2.91 5.60 -9.70
CA SER A 176 3.03 4.26 -10.27
C SER A 176 2.92 4.26 -11.80
N PHE A 177 3.58 3.28 -12.38
CA PHE A 177 3.75 3.10 -13.81
C PHE A 177 3.23 1.70 -14.18
N PRO A 178 1.97 1.57 -14.62
CA PRO A 178 1.44 0.31 -15.11
C PRO A 178 2.05 -0.02 -16.49
N PHE A 179 2.33 -1.29 -16.73
CA PHE A 179 2.84 -1.77 -18.01
C PHE A 179 2.35 -3.19 -18.31
N ASP A 180 2.22 -3.50 -19.59
CA ASP A 180 1.85 -4.82 -20.09
C ASP A 180 3.10 -5.71 -20.16
N GLY A 181 3.08 -6.88 -19.53
CA GLY A 181 4.20 -7.80 -19.49
C GLY A 181 4.55 -8.40 -20.86
N ALA A 182 3.59 -8.49 -21.79
CA ALA A 182 3.83 -9.01 -23.14
C ALA A 182 4.45 -7.96 -24.09
N VAL A 183 4.17 -6.67 -23.87
CA VAL A 183 4.55 -5.58 -24.78
C VAL A 183 5.64 -4.70 -24.19
N GLY A 184 5.85 -4.77 -22.88
CA GLY A 184 6.74 -3.88 -22.15
C GLY A 184 6.21 -2.44 -22.11
N TYR A 185 7.10 -1.51 -21.75
CA TYR A 185 6.77 -0.08 -21.74
C TYR A 185 6.78 0.46 -23.18
N LYS A 186 5.61 0.76 -23.74
CA LYS A 186 5.53 1.41 -25.05
C LYS A 186 6.02 2.87 -24.92
N LYS A 187 7.05 3.18 -25.70
CA LYS A 187 7.45 4.58 -25.96
C LYS A 187 6.44 5.27 -26.86
#